data_a078ee3b107f63ec2c2ac0c6ec1d4e02
#
_entry.id   a078ee3b107f63ec2c2ac0c6ec1d4e02
#
_cell.length_a   1.000
_cell.length_b   1.000
_cell.length_c   1.000
_cell.angle_alpha   90.00
_cell.angle_beta   90.00
_cell.angle_gamma   90.00
#
_symmetry.space_group_name_H-M   'P 1'
#
loop_
_entity.id
_entity.type
_entity.pdbx_description
1 polymer ?
#
loop_
_entity_poly.entity_id
_entity_poly.type
_entity_poly.pdbx_seq_one_letter_code
_entity_poly.pdbx_strand_id
1 'polypeptide(L)'
;MNGKWKRTLSAGLAACLLSSCGMSAAREIPVSSETGKEAAVQWTEEEEIGFLTGLTAFTCKTASEFLAGEDENRLYSPSSLYLALAMTAQCAAGDTQSQLLELLGAEDLETFANSSAAWFEGLNQESDEGTAALANSIWLREGFSYFPEPIEKLNNLYRAQAFEADFADSALPKDIGGWIQEATHGLLGKDASDF
;
A
#
# COMPACT_ATOMS: atom_id res chain seq x y z
N MET A 1 -45.90 19.11 16.03
CA MET A 1 -45.49 17.87 16.74
C MET A 1 -44.14 17.46 16.17
N ASN A 2 -43.12 17.68 16.98
CA ASN A 2 -41.70 17.57 16.56
C ASN A 2 -41.15 16.16 16.88
N GLY A 3 -40.82 15.38 15.86
CA GLY A 3 -40.13 14.12 16.02
C GLY A 3 -38.68 14.24 15.57
N LYS A 4 -37.76 14.52 16.51
CA LYS A 4 -36.31 14.45 16.30
C LYS A 4 -35.90 13.00 16.32
N TRP A 5 -35.56 12.44 15.16
CA TRP A 5 -34.81 11.17 15.07
C TRP A 5 -33.33 11.42 15.32
N LYS A 6 -32.88 11.03 16.50
CA LYS A 6 -31.45 10.90 16.80
C LYS A 6 -30.94 9.61 16.13
N ARG A 7 -30.19 9.76 15.06
CA ARG A 7 -29.35 8.66 14.55
C ARG A 7 -28.15 8.53 15.46
N THR A 8 -28.15 7.52 16.30
CA THR A 8 -26.96 7.04 16.99
C THR A 8 -26.16 6.22 15.98
N LEU A 9 -25.06 6.79 15.49
CA LEU A 9 -24.02 6.01 14.81
C LEU A 9 -23.33 5.14 15.88
N SER A 10 -23.66 3.86 15.91
CA SER A 10 -22.86 2.87 16.60
C SER A 10 -21.64 2.58 15.73
N ALA A 11 -20.47 3.02 16.16
CA ALA A 11 -19.21 2.53 15.65
C ALA A 11 -19.11 1.04 16.00
N GLY A 12 -19.48 0.19 15.05
CA GLY A 12 -19.30 -1.24 15.13
C GLY A 12 -17.83 -1.55 14.82
N LEU A 13 -17.07 -1.84 15.87
CA LEU A 13 -15.79 -2.52 15.76
C LEU A 13 -16.10 -3.90 15.17
N ALA A 14 -15.97 -4.07 13.87
CA ALA A 14 -15.97 -5.38 13.24
C ALA A 14 -14.58 -5.98 13.41
N ALA A 15 -14.33 -6.53 14.61
CA ALA A 15 -13.29 -7.53 14.79
C ALA A 15 -13.77 -8.78 14.03
N CYS A 16 -13.44 -8.92 12.77
CA CYS A 16 -13.58 -10.17 12.04
C CYS A 16 -12.60 -11.17 12.65
N LEU A 17 -13.09 -11.91 13.62
CA LEU A 17 -12.46 -13.15 14.07
C LEU A 17 -12.55 -14.12 12.88
N LEU A 18 -11.51 -14.18 12.06
CA LEU A 18 -11.28 -15.26 11.11
C LEU A 18 -10.96 -16.53 11.93
N SER A 19 -11.99 -17.15 12.50
CA SER A 19 -11.93 -18.53 12.97
C SER A 19 -12.03 -19.47 11.77
N SER A 20 -11.03 -19.39 10.87
CA SER A 20 -10.75 -20.47 9.94
C SER A 20 -9.77 -21.41 10.64
N CYS A 21 -10.20 -22.64 10.89
CA CYS A 21 -9.39 -23.71 11.41
C CYS A 21 -8.44 -24.23 10.32
N GLY A 22 -7.49 -23.40 9.91
CA GLY A 22 -6.33 -23.69 9.11
C GLY A 22 -5.21 -22.87 9.71
N MET A 23 -4.09 -23.49 10.02
CA MET A 23 -2.92 -22.76 10.50
C MET A 23 -2.52 -21.77 9.41
N SER A 24 -2.63 -20.47 9.70
CA SER A 24 -2.12 -19.40 8.82
C SER A 24 -0.60 -19.37 8.99
N ALA A 25 0.12 -19.25 7.86
CA ALA A 25 1.57 -19.05 7.86
C ALA A 25 1.95 -17.61 8.19
N ALA A 26 0.96 -16.72 8.21
CA ALA A 26 1.16 -15.30 8.43
C ALA A 26 0.38 -14.80 9.65
N ARG A 27 0.97 -13.84 10.35
CA ARG A 27 0.37 -13.12 11.47
C ARG A 27 0.42 -11.62 11.19
N GLU A 28 -0.71 -10.96 11.29
CA GLU A 28 -0.76 -9.49 11.19
C GLU A 28 -0.01 -8.84 12.36
N ILE A 29 0.82 -7.86 12.05
CA ILE A 29 1.52 -7.03 13.02
C ILE A 29 0.58 -5.89 13.41
N PRO A 30 0.12 -5.82 14.67
CA PRO A 30 -0.74 -4.72 15.08
C PRO A 30 0.04 -3.41 15.04
N VAL A 31 -0.45 -2.47 14.25
CA VAL A 31 0.05 -1.10 14.23
C VAL A 31 -0.84 -0.26 15.13
N SER A 32 -0.24 0.45 16.08
CA SER A 32 -1.00 1.35 16.95
C SER A 32 -1.46 2.57 16.14
N SER A 33 -2.68 2.54 15.65
CA SER A 33 -3.33 3.70 15.05
C SER A 33 -3.77 4.67 16.16
N GLU A 34 -2.83 5.34 16.81
CA GLU A 34 -3.15 6.43 17.76
C GLU A 34 -3.51 7.74 17.05
N THR A 35 -3.43 7.79 15.76
CA THR A 35 -3.82 8.96 14.99
C THR A 35 -5.22 8.76 14.42
N GLY A 36 -6.17 9.36 15.09
CA GLY A 36 -7.43 9.73 14.42
C GLY A 36 -7.07 10.42 13.10
N LYS A 37 -7.92 10.23 12.06
CA LYS A 37 -7.84 10.83 10.73
C LYS A 37 -6.85 11.99 10.68
N GLU A 38 -5.60 11.73 10.33
CA GLU A 38 -4.72 12.83 9.95
C GLU A 38 -5.43 13.58 8.82
N ALA A 39 -5.39 14.91 8.93
CA ALA A 39 -5.95 15.77 7.89
C ALA A 39 -5.39 15.29 6.55
N ALA A 40 -6.26 15.15 5.56
CA ALA A 40 -5.86 14.75 4.22
C ALA A 40 -4.55 15.44 3.86
N VAL A 41 -3.51 14.67 3.59
CA VAL A 41 -2.21 15.21 3.23
C VAL A 41 -2.43 16.10 2.00
N GLN A 42 -2.24 17.39 2.18
CA GLN A 42 -2.37 18.36 1.11
C GLN A 42 -0.98 18.74 0.66
N TRP A 43 -0.74 18.63 -0.62
CA TRP A 43 0.48 19.12 -1.24
C TRP A 43 0.28 20.50 -1.87
N THR A 44 1.36 21.22 -2.02
CA THR A 44 1.38 22.46 -2.81
C THR A 44 1.41 22.14 -4.30
N GLU A 45 1.07 23.11 -5.13
CA GLU A 45 1.17 22.95 -6.60
C GLU A 45 2.60 22.59 -7.04
N GLU A 46 3.62 23.14 -6.37
CA GLU A 46 5.03 22.84 -6.66
C GLU A 46 5.39 21.37 -6.32
N GLU A 47 4.94 20.89 -5.16
CA GLU A 47 5.13 19.50 -4.74
C GLU A 47 4.40 18.52 -5.66
N GLU A 48 3.18 18.84 -6.09
CA GLU A 48 2.42 18.05 -7.05
C GLU A 48 3.14 17.96 -8.39
N ILE A 49 3.58 19.08 -8.95
CA ILE A 49 4.33 19.14 -10.21
C ILE A 49 5.62 18.34 -10.09
N GLY A 50 6.37 18.50 -9.00
CA GLY A 50 7.61 17.77 -8.75
C GLY A 50 7.38 16.24 -8.72
N PHE A 51 6.39 15.81 -7.96
CA PHE A 51 6.02 14.39 -7.85
C PHE A 51 5.58 13.81 -9.20
N LEU A 52 4.68 14.47 -9.92
CA LEU A 52 4.20 14.02 -11.23
C LEU A 52 5.32 13.99 -12.28
N THR A 53 6.28 14.89 -12.19
CA THR A 53 7.47 14.89 -13.05
C THR A 53 8.32 13.66 -12.78
N GLY A 54 8.59 13.34 -11.51
CA GLY A 54 9.31 12.12 -11.10
C GLY A 54 8.60 10.85 -11.56
N LEU A 55 7.30 10.74 -11.29
CA LEU A 55 6.48 9.60 -11.72
C LEU A 55 6.48 9.44 -13.25
N THR A 56 6.41 10.53 -14.00
CA THR A 56 6.43 10.50 -15.47
C THR A 56 7.79 10.00 -15.97
N ALA A 57 8.88 10.55 -15.45
CA ALA A 57 10.23 10.12 -15.82
C ALA A 57 10.48 8.64 -15.48
N PHE A 58 10.04 8.21 -14.30
CA PHE A 58 10.07 6.81 -13.88
C PHE A 58 9.28 5.92 -14.83
N THR A 59 8.04 6.32 -15.17
CA THR A 59 7.19 5.58 -16.10
C THR A 59 7.84 5.42 -17.46
N CYS A 60 8.37 6.49 -18.04
CA CYS A 60 9.06 6.44 -19.34
C CYS A 60 10.28 5.51 -19.32
N LYS A 61 11.04 5.52 -18.23
CA LYS A 61 12.25 4.69 -18.05
C LYS A 61 11.89 3.21 -17.89
N THR A 62 10.87 2.90 -17.12
CA THR A 62 10.50 1.51 -16.79
C THR A 62 9.56 0.86 -17.81
N ALA A 63 8.72 1.64 -18.52
CA ALA A 63 7.81 1.10 -19.52
C ALA A 63 8.53 0.33 -20.63
N SER A 64 9.67 0.83 -21.10
CA SER A 64 10.45 0.14 -22.12
C SER A 64 10.99 -1.22 -21.66
N GLU A 65 11.30 -1.36 -20.38
CA GLU A 65 11.81 -2.61 -19.80
C GLU A 65 10.68 -3.61 -19.55
N PHE A 66 9.59 -3.17 -18.95
CA PHE A 66 8.49 -4.07 -18.57
C PHE A 66 7.58 -4.46 -19.74
N LEU A 67 7.43 -3.58 -20.73
CA LEU A 67 6.54 -3.81 -21.88
C LEU A 67 7.29 -4.34 -23.12
N ALA A 68 8.63 -4.46 -23.07
CA ALA A 68 9.41 -5.04 -24.15
C ALA A 68 9.03 -6.53 -24.36
N GLY A 69 8.67 -6.89 -25.61
CA GLY A 69 8.32 -8.26 -26.00
C GLY A 69 7.47 -8.22 -27.25
N GLU A 70 7.73 -9.15 -28.21
CA GLU A 70 7.09 -9.10 -29.52
C GLU A 70 5.80 -9.91 -29.62
N ASP A 71 5.59 -10.92 -28.75
CA ASP A 71 4.52 -11.93 -28.95
C ASP A 71 3.55 -12.08 -27.76
N GLU A 72 3.61 -11.20 -26.74
CA GLU A 72 2.80 -11.34 -25.54
C GLU A 72 2.11 -10.03 -25.14
N ASN A 73 0.85 -10.12 -24.72
CA ASN A 73 0.20 -9.00 -24.06
C ASN A 73 0.80 -8.81 -22.66
N ARG A 74 1.38 -7.64 -22.41
CA ARG A 74 1.96 -7.29 -21.13
C ARG A 74 1.22 -6.12 -20.51
N LEU A 75 1.00 -6.20 -19.21
CA LEU A 75 0.38 -5.16 -18.42
C LEU A 75 1.23 -4.91 -17.20
N TYR A 76 1.50 -3.66 -16.91
CA TYR A 76 2.09 -3.25 -15.64
C TYR A 76 1.54 -1.90 -15.21
N SER A 77 1.48 -1.67 -13.91
CA SER A 77 1.06 -0.41 -13.32
C SER A 77 2.29 0.38 -12.84
N PRO A 78 2.69 1.44 -13.53
CA PRO A 78 3.80 2.28 -13.07
C PRO A 78 3.51 2.92 -11.70
N SER A 79 2.28 3.35 -11.44
CA SER A 79 1.89 3.94 -10.16
C SER A 79 2.02 2.95 -9.00
N SER A 80 1.64 1.68 -9.20
CA SER A 80 1.78 0.64 -8.17
C SER A 80 3.24 0.36 -7.86
N LEU A 81 4.09 0.23 -8.89
CA LEU A 81 5.52 0.02 -8.69
C LEU A 81 6.18 1.24 -8.03
N TYR A 82 5.79 2.45 -8.44
CA TYR A 82 6.31 3.69 -7.86
C TYR A 82 5.98 3.80 -6.37
N LEU A 83 4.72 3.53 -5.98
CA LEU A 83 4.30 3.52 -4.58
C LEU A 83 4.98 2.41 -3.77
N ALA A 84 5.17 1.21 -4.33
CA ALA A 84 5.91 0.14 -3.65
C ALA A 84 7.37 0.54 -3.37
N LEU A 85 8.03 1.23 -4.30
CA LEU A 85 9.37 1.76 -4.10
C LEU A 85 9.38 2.96 -3.14
N ALA A 86 8.35 3.80 -3.13
CA ALA A 86 8.18 4.86 -2.15
C ALA A 86 8.10 4.28 -0.72
N MET A 87 7.31 3.23 -0.52
CA MET A 87 7.25 2.50 0.75
C MET A 87 8.60 1.88 1.12
N THR A 88 9.31 1.32 0.15
CA THR A 88 10.65 0.75 0.36
C THR A 88 11.65 1.82 0.80
N ALA A 89 11.58 3.02 0.25
CA ALA A 89 12.43 4.15 0.63
C ALA A 89 12.23 4.57 2.09
N GLN A 90 11.01 4.43 2.64
CA GLN A 90 10.74 4.68 4.07
C GLN A 90 11.42 3.67 4.99
N CYS A 91 11.69 2.46 4.50
CA CYS A 91 12.35 1.39 5.25
C CYS A 91 13.86 1.32 5.01
N ALA A 92 14.38 2.08 4.05
CA ALA A 92 15.80 2.11 3.68
C ALA A 92 16.56 3.23 4.40
N ALA A 93 17.89 3.11 4.44
CA ALA A 93 18.76 4.14 4.96
C ALA A 93 20.08 4.21 4.15
N GLY A 94 20.82 5.30 4.30
CA GLY A 94 22.12 5.50 3.65
C GLY A 94 22.04 5.44 2.13
N ASP A 95 22.99 4.76 1.51
CA ASP A 95 23.13 4.71 0.05
C ASP A 95 21.91 4.09 -0.64
N THR A 96 21.31 3.07 -0.05
CA THR A 96 20.09 2.44 -0.60
C THR A 96 18.93 3.42 -0.67
N GLN A 97 18.70 4.18 0.39
CA GLN A 97 17.66 5.22 0.41
C GLN A 97 17.95 6.29 -0.65
N SER A 98 19.20 6.76 -0.73
CA SER A 98 19.60 7.78 -1.71
C SER A 98 19.38 7.31 -3.15
N GLN A 99 19.73 6.06 -3.46
CA GLN A 99 19.50 5.47 -4.78
C GLN A 99 18.02 5.31 -5.12
N LEU A 100 17.17 4.98 -4.13
CA LEU A 100 15.73 4.92 -4.32
C LEU A 100 15.14 6.30 -4.58
N LEU A 101 15.53 7.32 -3.83
CA LEU A 101 15.09 8.69 -4.05
C LEU A 101 15.52 9.21 -5.44
N GLU A 102 16.76 8.95 -5.85
CA GLU A 102 17.23 9.29 -7.19
C GLU A 102 16.42 8.60 -8.29
N LEU A 103 16.14 7.30 -8.13
CA LEU A 103 15.31 6.54 -9.08
C LEU A 103 13.88 7.11 -9.19
N LEU A 104 13.32 7.55 -8.07
CA LEU A 104 11.97 8.11 -7.96
C LEU A 104 11.92 9.60 -8.32
N GLY A 105 13.07 10.24 -8.58
CA GLY A 105 13.16 11.66 -8.90
C GLY A 105 12.82 12.57 -7.71
N ALA A 106 13.10 12.10 -6.49
CA ALA A 106 12.82 12.79 -5.25
C ALA A 106 14.08 13.43 -4.66
N GLU A 107 13.98 14.66 -4.14
CA GLU A 107 15.09 15.38 -3.54
C GLU A 107 15.29 15.01 -2.08
N ASP A 108 14.21 14.83 -1.33
CA ASP A 108 14.24 14.43 0.08
C ASP A 108 13.09 13.47 0.42
N LEU A 109 13.31 12.68 1.48
CA LEU A 109 12.38 11.62 1.87
C LEU A 109 11.07 12.16 2.44
N GLU A 110 11.09 13.26 3.20
CA GLU A 110 9.92 13.77 3.91
C GLU A 110 8.90 14.39 2.95
N THR A 111 9.36 15.31 2.09
CA THR A 111 8.52 15.91 1.06
C THR A 111 7.97 14.84 0.11
N PHE A 112 8.83 13.89 -0.30
CA PHE A 112 8.42 12.80 -1.15
C PHE A 112 7.39 11.87 -0.49
N ALA A 113 7.55 11.56 0.80
CA ALA A 113 6.59 10.76 1.57
C ALA A 113 5.21 11.42 1.59
N ASN A 114 5.16 12.71 1.88
CA ASN A 114 3.91 13.47 1.89
C ASN A 114 3.25 13.51 0.51
N SER A 115 4.02 13.80 -0.54
CA SER A 115 3.52 13.85 -1.92
C SER A 115 3.01 12.49 -2.39
N SER A 116 3.72 11.42 -2.10
CA SER A 116 3.29 10.06 -2.47
C SER A 116 2.06 9.59 -1.68
N ALA A 117 1.93 10.00 -0.41
CA ALA A 117 0.73 9.76 0.39
C ALA A 117 -0.48 10.53 -0.16
N ALA A 118 -0.31 11.81 -0.53
CA ALA A 118 -1.35 12.61 -1.15
C ALA A 118 -1.80 12.00 -2.49
N TRP A 119 -0.85 11.52 -3.31
CA TRP A 119 -1.15 10.79 -4.53
C TRP A 119 -1.93 9.51 -4.28
N PHE A 120 -1.51 8.70 -3.31
CA PHE A 120 -2.19 7.47 -2.90
C PHE A 120 -3.63 7.75 -2.48
N GLU A 121 -3.86 8.76 -1.63
CA GLU A 121 -5.20 9.18 -1.21
C GLU A 121 -6.04 9.68 -2.38
N GLY A 122 -5.44 10.44 -3.30
CA GLY A 122 -6.10 10.93 -4.51
C GLY A 122 -6.56 9.84 -5.46
N LEU A 123 -5.86 8.70 -5.50
CA LEU A 123 -6.23 7.54 -6.30
C LEU A 123 -7.32 6.68 -5.65
N ASN A 124 -7.48 6.75 -4.31
CA ASN A 124 -8.51 6.03 -3.58
C ASN A 124 -9.83 6.83 -3.61
N GLN A 125 -10.65 6.57 -4.60
CA GLN A 125 -11.90 7.28 -4.84
C GLN A 125 -13.09 6.34 -4.80
N GLU A 126 -14.14 6.76 -4.12
CA GLU A 126 -15.44 6.10 -4.11
C GLU A 126 -16.52 7.06 -4.57
N SER A 127 -17.27 6.69 -5.58
CA SER A 127 -18.38 7.46 -6.14
C SER A 127 -19.54 6.55 -6.52
N ASP A 128 -20.68 7.15 -6.85
CA ASP A 128 -21.84 6.42 -7.38
C ASP A 128 -21.56 5.76 -8.74
N GLU A 129 -20.52 6.21 -9.44
CA GLU A 129 -20.13 5.72 -10.78
C GLU A 129 -19.11 4.57 -10.71
N GLY A 130 -18.39 4.43 -9.60
CA GLY A 130 -17.40 3.38 -9.42
C GLY A 130 -16.46 3.61 -8.24
N THR A 131 -15.68 2.59 -7.95
CA THR A 131 -14.68 2.61 -6.88
C THR A 131 -13.31 2.34 -7.47
N ALA A 132 -12.35 3.20 -7.17
CA ALA A 132 -10.92 2.92 -7.33
C ALA A 132 -10.30 2.75 -5.95
N ALA A 133 -9.80 1.57 -5.66
CA ALA A 133 -9.19 1.24 -4.38
C ALA A 133 -7.78 0.69 -4.57
N LEU A 134 -6.82 1.28 -3.86
CA LEU A 134 -5.47 0.77 -3.76
C LEU A 134 -5.27 0.18 -2.36
N ALA A 135 -4.63 -0.97 -2.29
CA ALA A 135 -4.25 -1.61 -1.04
C ALA A 135 -2.76 -1.92 -1.03
N ASN A 136 -2.15 -1.72 0.12
CA ASN A 136 -0.73 -1.94 0.31
C ASN A 136 -0.50 -2.88 1.48
N SER A 137 0.52 -3.75 1.36
CA SER A 137 0.96 -4.60 2.46
C SER A 137 2.47 -4.77 2.44
N ILE A 138 3.03 -5.01 3.62
CA ILE A 138 4.43 -5.41 3.79
C ILE A 138 4.47 -6.75 4.52
N TRP A 139 5.28 -7.66 4.02
CA TRP A 139 5.45 -8.99 4.57
C TRP A 139 6.88 -9.16 5.06
N LEU A 140 7.03 -9.36 6.36
CA LEU A 140 8.32 -9.52 7.01
C LEU A 140 8.54 -10.99 7.33
N ARG A 141 9.78 -11.45 7.15
CA ARG A 141 10.13 -12.82 7.50
C ARG A 141 10.07 -12.99 9.03
N GLU A 142 9.44 -14.05 9.49
CA GLU A 142 9.38 -14.43 10.90
C GLU A 142 10.78 -14.44 11.54
N GLY A 143 10.88 -13.84 12.74
CA GLY A 143 12.13 -13.68 13.46
C GLY A 143 13.12 -12.66 12.89
N PHE A 144 12.71 -11.88 11.87
CA PHE A 144 13.50 -10.75 11.39
C PHE A 144 13.29 -9.55 12.34
N SER A 145 14.41 -8.99 12.84
CA SER A 145 14.33 -7.81 13.69
C SER A 145 14.14 -6.55 12.84
N TYR A 146 13.11 -5.77 13.13
CA TYR A 146 12.80 -4.52 12.46
C TYR A 146 12.52 -3.40 13.46
N PHE A 147 12.62 -2.17 13.03
CA PHE A 147 12.21 -1.01 13.80
C PHE A 147 10.70 -0.79 13.58
N PRO A 148 9.91 -0.55 14.64
CA PRO A 148 8.47 -0.29 14.51
C PRO A 148 8.14 0.96 13.73
N GLU A 149 8.93 2.03 13.88
CA GLU A 149 8.66 3.35 13.31
C GLU A 149 8.44 3.33 11.77
N PRO A 150 9.27 2.68 10.94
CA PRO A 150 8.98 2.56 9.51
C PRO A 150 7.64 1.87 9.22
N ILE A 151 7.29 0.83 9.97
CA ILE A 151 6.02 0.11 9.79
C ILE A 151 4.83 1.01 10.13
N GLU A 152 4.92 1.78 11.21
CA GLU A 152 3.92 2.78 11.58
C GLU A 152 3.78 3.86 10.50
N LYS A 153 4.90 4.34 9.94
CA LYS A 153 4.88 5.29 8.81
C LYS A 153 4.20 4.71 7.58
N LEU A 154 4.48 3.46 7.22
CA LEU A 154 3.83 2.81 6.08
C LEU A 154 2.31 2.69 6.28
N ASN A 155 1.88 2.36 7.48
CA ASN A 155 0.45 2.30 7.81
C ASN A 155 -0.20 3.70 7.72
N ASN A 156 0.43 4.72 8.31
CA ASN A 156 -0.11 6.08 8.35
C ASN A 156 -0.16 6.74 6.97
N LEU A 157 0.88 6.59 6.16
CA LEU A 157 1.01 7.26 4.86
C LEU A 157 0.29 6.51 3.72
N TYR A 158 0.31 5.17 3.75
CA TYR A 158 -0.14 4.34 2.63
C TYR A 158 -1.19 3.31 3.03
N ARG A 159 -1.72 3.37 4.26
CA ARG A 159 -2.66 2.39 4.84
C ARG A 159 -2.15 0.95 4.71
N ALA A 160 -0.81 0.78 4.68
CA ALA A 160 -0.22 -0.53 4.47
C ALA A 160 -0.45 -1.43 5.69
N GLN A 161 -0.96 -2.62 5.45
CA GLN A 161 -1.03 -3.67 6.45
C GLN A 161 0.33 -4.37 6.56
N ALA A 162 0.73 -4.73 7.75
CA ALA A 162 2.01 -5.39 8.00
C ALA A 162 1.78 -6.83 8.49
N PHE A 163 2.57 -7.75 7.96
CA PHE A 163 2.48 -9.17 8.31
C PHE A 163 3.87 -9.73 8.61
N GLU A 164 3.92 -10.66 9.56
CA GLU A 164 5.08 -11.51 9.83
C GLU A 164 4.74 -12.94 9.39
N ALA A 165 5.62 -13.56 8.60
CA ALA A 165 5.38 -14.88 8.03
C ALA A 165 6.66 -15.71 7.88
N ASP A 166 6.54 -17.01 7.96
CA ASP A 166 7.59 -17.93 7.51
C ASP A 166 7.53 -18.06 5.98
N PHE A 167 8.52 -17.50 5.30
CA PHE A 167 8.60 -17.53 3.83
C PHE A 167 8.92 -18.92 3.27
N ALA A 168 9.24 -19.89 4.12
CA ALA A 168 9.40 -21.29 3.72
C ALA A 168 8.11 -22.11 3.88
N ASP A 169 7.06 -21.54 4.50
CA ASP A 169 5.79 -22.22 4.65
C ASP A 169 5.00 -22.22 3.34
N SER A 170 4.64 -23.41 2.90
CA SER A 170 3.84 -23.62 1.69
C SER A 170 2.42 -23.03 1.75
N ALA A 171 1.94 -22.64 2.93
CA ALA A 171 0.65 -21.95 3.09
C ALA A 171 0.73 -20.43 2.83
N LEU A 172 1.92 -19.82 2.85
CA LEU A 172 2.08 -18.38 2.67
C LEU A 172 1.48 -17.84 1.36
N PRO A 173 1.64 -18.47 0.19
CA PRO A 173 0.98 -18.00 -1.03
C PRO A 173 -0.53 -17.93 -0.91
N LYS A 174 -1.15 -18.84 -0.16
CA LYS A 174 -2.59 -18.83 0.09
C LYS A 174 -3.00 -17.66 1.00
N ASP A 175 -2.19 -17.33 2.00
CA ASP A 175 -2.45 -16.20 2.89
C ASP A 175 -2.33 -14.87 2.12
N ILE A 176 -1.30 -14.72 1.29
CA ILE A 176 -1.14 -13.56 0.39
C ILE A 176 -2.33 -13.46 -0.56
N GLY A 177 -2.72 -14.57 -1.20
CA GLY A 177 -3.87 -14.61 -2.09
C GLY A 177 -5.18 -14.26 -1.38
N GLY A 178 -5.35 -14.68 -0.14
CA GLY A 178 -6.48 -14.32 0.72
C GLY A 178 -6.53 -12.81 0.99
N TRP A 179 -5.38 -12.23 1.31
CA TRP A 179 -5.26 -10.78 1.48
C TRP A 179 -5.60 -10.01 0.19
N ILE A 180 -5.06 -10.44 -0.96
CA ILE A 180 -5.38 -9.85 -2.27
C ILE A 180 -6.88 -9.94 -2.56
N GLN A 181 -7.48 -11.11 -2.30
CA GLN A 181 -8.92 -11.32 -2.51
C GLN A 181 -9.76 -10.38 -1.66
N GLU A 182 -9.42 -10.20 -0.39
CA GLU A 182 -10.11 -9.27 0.51
C GLU A 182 -9.92 -7.82 0.04
N ALA A 183 -8.69 -7.41 -0.23
CA ALA A 183 -8.35 -6.05 -0.66
C ALA A 183 -9.00 -5.66 -2.00
N THR A 184 -9.27 -6.63 -2.87
CA THR A 184 -9.91 -6.41 -4.18
C THR A 184 -11.38 -6.79 -4.20
N HIS A 185 -12.01 -6.98 -3.05
CA HIS A 185 -13.43 -7.39 -2.94
C HIS A 185 -13.77 -8.64 -3.77
N GLY A 186 -12.82 -9.58 -3.85
CA GLY A 186 -12.98 -10.85 -4.56
C GLY A 186 -12.73 -10.80 -6.08
N LEU A 187 -12.24 -9.67 -6.59
CA LEU A 187 -11.92 -9.55 -8.03
C LEU A 187 -10.65 -10.31 -8.41
N LEU A 188 -9.68 -10.36 -7.51
CA LEU A 188 -8.38 -11.05 -7.71
C LEU A 188 -8.14 -12.04 -6.57
N GLY A 189 -7.16 -12.91 -6.71
CA GLY A 189 -6.63 -13.72 -5.60
C GLY A 189 -7.24 -15.11 -5.43
N LYS A 190 -8.05 -15.62 -6.39
CA LYS A 190 -8.60 -16.99 -6.27
C LYS A 190 -7.54 -18.08 -6.36
N ASP A 191 -6.45 -17.86 -7.08
CA ASP A 191 -5.33 -18.78 -7.26
C ASP A 191 -4.01 -18.03 -7.11
N ALA A 192 -3.53 -17.87 -5.86
CA ALA A 192 -2.24 -17.26 -5.57
C ALA A 192 -1.03 -18.13 -5.99
N SER A 193 -1.27 -19.27 -6.62
CA SER A 193 -0.22 -20.11 -7.21
C SER A 193 0.43 -19.49 -8.46
N ASP A 194 -0.13 -18.40 -8.98
CA ASP A 194 0.34 -17.71 -10.18
C ASP A 194 1.23 -16.48 -9.88
N PHE A 195 1.61 -16.26 -8.59
CA PHE A 195 2.49 -15.18 -8.15
C PHE A 195 3.83 -15.69 -7.65
#